data_f116e68b32485da04bfe840734e3a83e
#
_entry.id   f116e68b32485da04bfe840734e3a83e
#
_cell.length_a   1.000
_cell.length_b   1.000
_cell.length_c   1.000
_cell.angle_alpha   90.00
_cell.angle_beta   90.00
_cell.angle_gamma   90.00
#
_symmetry.space_group_name_H-M   'P 1'
#
loop_
_entity.id
_entity.type
_entity.pdbx_description
1 polymer ?
#
loop_
_entity_poly.entity_id
_entity_poly.type
_entity_poly.pdbx_seq_one_letter_code
_entity_poly.pdbx_strand_id
1 'polypeptide(L)'
;MKLCVIPARGGSKRIPKKNIRLFCGKPIIQWSIEAALKSKCFDKIIVSTDSEEISKISKSVGAEVPFIRPKSLSDDYTSTAPVINHAIEFMKNRHGNIDYVCCIYATAPFIEPNYIKDGFKKFIDAEANFSFSVTTFPFPIQRAIKLTKENKSKMFFPENLNKRSQDLEDSFHDAGQFYWGKSSAWLEGKSMFDDNSIPIIIPRHKVQDIDNEEDWIRAELMFEAIQNFR
;
A
#
# COMPACT_ATOMS: atom_id res chain seq x y z
N MET A 1 4.28 16.10 -13.83
CA MET A 1 5.28 15.36 -13.01
C MET A 1 4.61 14.14 -12.35
N LYS A 2 5.34 13.01 -12.27
CA LYS A 2 4.93 11.78 -11.59
C LYS A 2 5.64 11.70 -10.24
N LEU A 3 4.86 11.76 -9.15
CA LEU A 3 5.36 11.79 -7.78
C LEU A 3 5.10 10.46 -7.08
N CYS A 4 6.13 9.87 -6.47
CA CYS A 4 5.95 8.81 -5.48
C CYS A 4 5.97 9.40 -4.08
N VAL A 5 4.98 9.05 -3.27
CA VAL A 5 4.91 9.42 -1.85
C VAL A 5 4.89 8.15 -1.01
N ILE A 6 5.84 8.02 -0.09
CA ILE A 6 5.92 6.91 0.87
C ILE A 6 5.61 7.46 2.26
N PRO A 7 4.38 7.29 2.78
CA PRO A 7 4.04 7.73 4.12
C PRO A 7 4.67 6.81 5.17
N ALA A 8 5.44 7.38 6.10
CA ALA A 8 6.14 6.64 7.13
C ALA A 8 6.22 7.45 8.44
N ARG A 9 5.23 7.29 9.33
CA ARG A 9 5.24 7.95 10.64
C ARG A 9 6.16 7.25 11.64
N GLY A 10 6.71 8.01 12.61
CA GLY A 10 7.57 7.47 13.68
C GLY A 10 6.80 6.69 14.75
N GLY A 11 5.54 7.04 15.00
CA GLY A 11 4.74 6.60 16.14
C GLY A 11 4.04 5.25 15.99
N SER A 12 4.69 4.20 15.48
CA SER A 12 4.13 2.85 15.40
C SER A 12 3.98 2.22 16.79
N LYS A 13 2.73 1.90 17.21
CA LYS A 13 2.42 1.35 18.54
C LYS A 13 2.42 -0.17 18.59
N ARG A 14 1.80 -0.84 17.61
CA ARG A 14 1.67 -2.31 17.57
C ARG A 14 3.00 -3.02 17.30
N ILE A 15 3.83 -2.43 16.45
CA ILE A 15 5.21 -2.86 16.19
C ILE A 15 6.10 -1.62 16.38
N PRO A 16 6.91 -1.53 17.44
CA PRO A 16 7.78 -0.39 17.67
C PRO A 16 8.73 -0.14 16.49
N LYS A 17 8.81 1.13 16.07
CA LYS A 17 9.65 1.55 14.93
C LYS A 17 9.39 0.78 13.63
N LYS A 18 8.15 0.30 13.38
CA LYS A 18 7.79 -0.60 12.27
C LYS A 18 8.45 -0.23 10.94
N ASN A 19 8.40 1.05 10.55
CA ASN A 19 8.89 1.52 9.25
C ASN A 19 10.41 1.42 9.04
N ILE A 20 11.18 1.27 10.11
CA ILE A 20 12.65 1.16 10.07
C ILE A 20 13.19 -0.08 10.76
N ARG A 21 12.31 -0.92 11.31
CA ARG A 21 12.69 -2.23 11.84
C ARG A 21 13.30 -3.07 10.72
N LEU A 22 14.34 -3.83 11.05
CA LEU A 22 15.00 -4.72 10.08
C LEU A 22 14.05 -5.85 9.67
N PHE A 23 13.81 -5.94 8.38
CA PHE A 23 13.06 -6.99 7.71
C PHE A 23 13.97 -7.67 6.70
N CYS A 24 14.29 -8.95 6.92
CA CYS A 24 15.20 -9.72 6.06
C CYS A 24 16.48 -8.94 5.70
N GLY A 25 17.17 -8.44 6.75
CA GLY A 25 18.50 -7.83 6.66
C GLY A 25 18.58 -6.34 6.42
N LYS A 26 17.46 -5.63 6.16
CA LYS A 26 17.47 -4.16 5.98
C LYS A 26 16.18 -3.50 6.49
N PRO A 27 16.17 -2.17 6.77
CA PRO A 27 14.95 -1.47 7.19
C PRO A 27 13.78 -1.73 6.22
N ILE A 28 12.59 -2.04 6.75
CA ILE A 28 11.46 -2.44 5.89
C ILE A 28 11.10 -1.39 4.83
N ILE A 29 11.18 -0.09 5.16
CA ILE A 29 10.94 1.02 4.22
C ILE A 29 11.91 1.00 3.02
N GLN A 30 13.11 0.45 3.19
CA GLN A 30 14.11 0.38 2.13
C GLN A 30 13.64 -0.48 0.96
N TRP A 31 12.87 -1.56 1.22
CA TRP A 31 12.28 -2.40 0.18
C TRP A 31 11.34 -1.59 -0.73
N SER A 32 10.49 -0.77 -0.14
CA SER A 32 9.55 0.09 -0.87
C SER A 32 10.27 1.18 -1.67
N ILE A 33 11.28 1.83 -1.07
CA ILE A 33 12.09 2.86 -1.76
C ILE A 33 12.83 2.25 -2.95
N GLU A 34 13.50 1.11 -2.76
CA GLU A 34 14.23 0.43 -3.84
C GLU A 34 13.31 -0.02 -4.98
N ALA A 35 12.12 -0.53 -4.67
CA ALA A 35 11.14 -0.90 -5.69
C ALA A 35 10.68 0.32 -6.49
N ALA A 36 10.42 1.44 -5.82
CA ALA A 36 10.08 2.70 -6.46
C ALA A 36 11.20 3.18 -7.39
N LEU A 37 12.45 3.20 -6.93
CA LEU A 37 13.62 3.56 -7.73
C LEU A 37 13.82 2.64 -8.94
N LYS A 38 13.76 1.32 -8.74
CA LYS A 38 13.91 0.30 -9.78
C LYS A 38 12.77 0.33 -10.81
N SER A 39 11.60 0.83 -10.44
CA SER A 39 10.47 0.98 -11.37
C SER A 39 10.76 2.00 -12.46
N LYS A 40 11.58 3.01 -12.19
CA LYS A 40 11.86 4.14 -13.10
C LYS A 40 10.59 4.88 -13.56
N CYS A 41 9.50 4.81 -12.78
CA CYS A 41 8.23 5.44 -13.11
C CYS A 41 8.12 6.89 -12.64
N PHE A 42 8.98 7.32 -11.73
CA PHE A 42 8.82 8.56 -10.97
C PHE A 42 9.87 9.61 -11.32
N ASP A 43 9.41 10.86 -11.39
CA ASP A 43 10.31 12.02 -11.49
C ASP A 43 10.89 12.39 -10.12
N LYS A 44 10.09 12.14 -9.05
CA LYS A 44 10.47 12.34 -7.66
C LYS A 44 9.94 11.21 -6.79
N ILE A 45 10.75 10.75 -5.84
CA ILE A 45 10.37 9.79 -4.80
C ILE A 45 10.62 10.46 -3.45
N ILE A 46 9.53 10.70 -2.71
CA ILE A 46 9.60 11.35 -1.41
C ILE A 46 9.07 10.46 -0.31
N VAL A 47 9.64 10.61 0.87
CA VAL A 47 9.11 10.01 2.11
C VAL A 47 8.49 11.12 2.94
N SER A 48 7.19 10.96 3.29
CA SER A 48 6.48 11.82 4.21
C SER A 48 6.60 11.25 5.62
N THR A 49 7.39 11.90 6.47
CA THR A 49 7.64 11.44 7.84
C THR A 49 7.74 12.59 8.82
N ASP A 50 7.40 12.31 10.09
CA ASP A 50 7.58 13.17 11.27
C ASP A 50 8.85 12.80 12.08
N SER A 51 9.59 11.76 11.65
CA SER A 51 10.74 11.21 12.35
C SER A 51 12.06 11.53 11.65
N GLU A 52 13.00 12.11 12.37
CA GLU A 52 14.36 12.35 11.85
C GLU A 52 15.10 11.05 11.54
N GLU A 53 14.89 9.99 12.32
CA GLU A 53 15.51 8.69 12.11
C GLU A 53 15.07 8.08 10.77
N ILE A 54 13.75 8.09 10.50
CA ILE A 54 13.18 7.65 9.22
C ILE A 54 13.71 8.52 8.09
N SER A 55 13.78 9.84 8.29
CA SER A 55 14.31 10.77 7.29
C SER A 55 15.75 10.45 6.91
N LYS A 56 16.63 10.20 7.87
CA LYS A 56 18.04 9.84 7.63
C LYS A 56 18.16 8.55 6.82
N ILE A 57 17.44 7.49 7.23
CA ILE A 57 17.44 6.20 6.53
C ILE A 57 16.91 6.36 5.11
N SER A 58 15.79 7.06 4.93
CA SER A 58 15.18 7.25 3.61
C SER A 58 16.12 7.98 2.63
N LYS A 59 16.79 9.03 3.10
CA LYS A 59 17.78 9.76 2.29
C LYS A 59 19.00 8.92 1.94
N SER A 60 19.49 8.07 2.84
CA SER A 60 20.63 7.19 2.56
C SER A 60 20.32 6.12 1.50
N VAL A 61 19.05 5.82 1.27
CA VAL A 61 18.56 4.85 0.26
C VAL A 61 18.22 5.53 -1.07
N GLY A 62 18.19 6.85 -1.14
CA GLY A 62 17.96 7.62 -2.38
C GLY A 62 16.58 8.25 -2.52
N ALA A 63 15.74 8.24 -1.47
CA ALA A 63 14.51 9.01 -1.44
C ALA A 63 14.76 10.44 -0.93
N GLU A 64 13.92 11.38 -1.36
CA GLU A 64 13.92 12.74 -0.81
C GLU A 64 13.01 12.82 0.42
N VAL A 65 13.35 13.69 1.38
CA VAL A 65 12.48 14.08 2.51
C VAL A 65 12.44 15.60 2.52
N PRO A 66 11.53 16.19 1.72
CA PRO A 66 11.55 17.65 1.49
C PRO A 66 10.95 18.46 2.62
N PHE A 67 10.25 17.82 3.56
CA PHE A 67 9.62 18.43 4.74
C PHE A 67 9.58 17.42 5.89
N ILE A 68 9.39 17.94 7.10
CA ILE A 68 8.95 17.15 8.25
C ILE A 68 7.43 17.24 8.32
N ARG A 69 6.74 16.09 8.32
CA ARG A 69 5.28 16.03 8.33
C ARG A 69 4.72 16.66 9.60
N PRO A 70 3.70 17.53 9.49
CA PRO A 70 3.04 18.13 10.64
C PRO A 70 2.50 17.09 11.62
N LYS A 71 2.55 17.40 12.92
CA LYS A 71 2.03 16.51 13.98
C LYS A 71 0.55 16.20 13.80
N SER A 72 -0.25 17.15 13.32
CA SER A 72 -1.68 16.98 13.01
C SER A 72 -1.97 15.93 11.93
N LEU A 73 -0.97 15.54 11.15
CA LEU A 73 -1.06 14.50 10.12
C LEU A 73 -0.27 13.22 10.50
N SER A 74 0.20 13.13 11.74
CA SER A 74 1.09 12.05 12.21
C SER A 74 0.51 11.23 13.36
N ASP A 75 -0.76 11.43 13.70
CA ASP A 75 -1.48 10.69 14.73
C ASP A 75 -1.92 9.28 14.24
N ASP A 76 -2.62 8.55 15.13
CA ASP A 76 -3.10 7.19 14.84
C ASP A 76 -4.36 7.15 13.97
N TYR A 77 -5.06 8.27 13.83
CA TYR A 77 -6.38 8.37 13.19
C TYR A 77 -6.33 8.97 11.79
N THR A 78 -5.27 9.69 11.48
CA THR A 78 -5.10 10.30 10.17
C THR A 78 -4.97 9.23 9.10
N SER A 79 -5.92 9.21 8.18
CA SER A 79 -5.90 8.31 7.03
C SER A 79 -4.82 8.71 6.01
N THR A 80 -4.60 7.85 5.01
CA THR A 80 -3.56 8.07 4.00
C THR A 80 -3.82 9.31 3.13
N ALA A 81 -5.07 9.58 2.74
CA ALA A 81 -5.40 10.66 1.80
C ALA A 81 -4.95 12.06 2.26
N PRO A 82 -5.20 12.52 3.50
CA PRO A 82 -4.68 13.81 3.98
C PRO A 82 -3.14 13.92 3.93
N VAL A 83 -2.43 12.81 4.17
CA VAL A 83 -0.95 12.78 4.10
C VAL A 83 -0.47 12.94 2.66
N ILE A 84 -1.14 12.29 1.71
CA ILE A 84 -0.85 12.42 0.29
C ILE A 84 -1.18 13.83 -0.20
N ASN A 85 -2.32 14.39 0.19
CA ASN A 85 -2.73 15.74 -0.19
C ASN A 85 -1.73 16.79 0.29
N HIS A 86 -1.27 16.70 1.53
CA HIS A 86 -0.21 17.57 2.05
C HIS A 86 1.07 17.48 1.21
N ALA A 87 1.47 16.26 0.82
CA ALA A 87 2.66 16.05 -0.01
C ALA A 87 2.47 16.64 -1.42
N ILE A 88 1.29 16.47 -2.03
CA ILE A 88 0.95 17.06 -3.33
C ILE A 88 1.06 18.58 -3.27
N GLU A 89 0.40 19.23 -2.31
CA GLU A 89 0.39 20.67 -2.16
C GLU A 89 1.80 21.24 -1.94
N PHE A 90 2.57 20.61 -1.05
CA PHE A 90 3.95 21.02 -0.79
C PHE A 90 4.82 20.95 -2.04
N MET A 91 4.75 19.84 -2.77
CA MET A 91 5.55 19.61 -3.96
C MET A 91 5.11 20.47 -5.14
N LYS A 92 3.79 20.72 -5.29
CA LYS A 92 3.22 21.62 -6.31
C LYS A 92 3.72 23.04 -6.14
N ASN A 93 3.79 23.56 -4.91
CA ASN A 93 4.30 24.90 -4.63
C ASN A 93 5.80 25.03 -4.96
N ARG A 94 6.54 23.94 -4.99
CA ARG A 94 7.99 23.93 -5.16
C ARG A 94 8.45 23.59 -6.57
N HIS A 95 7.69 22.75 -7.28
CA HIS A 95 8.08 22.16 -8.56
C HIS A 95 7.04 22.36 -9.68
N GLY A 96 5.93 23.05 -9.41
CA GLY A 96 4.85 23.23 -10.38
C GLY A 96 3.93 22.02 -10.46
N ASN A 97 3.37 21.76 -11.65
CA ASN A 97 2.28 20.80 -11.81
C ASN A 97 2.68 19.35 -11.51
N ILE A 98 1.85 18.67 -10.71
CA ILE A 98 1.93 17.25 -10.42
C ILE A 98 0.71 16.60 -11.07
N ASP A 99 0.94 15.76 -12.06
CA ASP A 99 -0.13 15.13 -12.84
C ASP A 99 -0.62 13.84 -12.15
N TYR A 100 0.33 13.02 -11.71
CA TYR A 100 0.06 11.69 -11.15
C TYR A 100 0.84 11.47 -9.85
N VAL A 101 0.20 10.81 -8.91
CA VAL A 101 0.78 10.48 -7.61
C VAL A 101 0.60 9.00 -7.34
N CYS A 102 1.68 8.35 -6.91
CA CYS A 102 1.63 6.99 -6.39
C CYS A 102 1.95 7.00 -4.90
N CYS A 103 1.00 6.60 -4.09
CA CYS A 103 1.26 6.23 -2.71
C CYS A 103 1.85 4.81 -2.69
N ILE A 104 3.00 4.61 -2.05
CA ILE A 104 3.57 3.29 -1.78
C ILE A 104 3.70 3.15 -0.26
N TYR A 105 3.13 2.07 0.32
CA TYR A 105 3.27 1.88 1.76
C TYR A 105 4.70 1.51 2.15
N ALA A 106 5.19 2.13 3.21
CA ALA A 106 6.54 1.89 3.74
C ALA A 106 6.76 0.44 4.17
N THR A 107 5.68 -0.27 4.50
CA THR A 107 5.68 -1.66 4.97
C THR A 107 5.22 -2.65 3.90
N ALA A 108 5.59 -2.41 2.65
CA ALA A 108 5.28 -3.28 1.51
C ALA A 108 6.55 -4.00 0.97
N PRO A 109 7.17 -4.92 1.74
CA PRO A 109 8.45 -5.52 1.37
C PRO A 109 8.39 -6.44 0.14
N PHE A 110 7.19 -6.88 -0.23
CA PHE A 110 6.95 -7.73 -1.40
C PHE A 110 6.69 -6.97 -2.69
N ILE A 111 6.65 -5.62 -2.63
CA ILE A 111 6.34 -4.82 -3.81
C ILE A 111 7.41 -5.02 -4.90
N GLU A 112 6.97 -5.27 -6.13
CA GLU A 112 7.87 -5.42 -7.27
C GLU A 112 7.72 -4.27 -8.26
N PRO A 113 8.85 -3.80 -8.85
CA PRO A 113 8.86 -2.69 -9.81
C PRO A 113 7.90 -2.88 -11.00
N ASN A 114 7.71 -4.12 -11.43
CA ASN A 114 6.87 -4.42 -12.59
C ASN A 114 5.39 -4.16 -12.30
N TYR A 115 4.88 -4.47 -11.08
CA TYR A 115 3.50 -4.16 -10.72
C TYR A 115 3.24 -2.66 -10.66
N ILE A 116 4.24 -1.87 -10.20
CA ILE A 116 4.16 -0.40 -10.21
C ILE A 116 4.02 0.13 -11.64
N LYS A 117 4.82 -0.41 -12.58
CA LYS A 117 4.78 -0.05 -14.01
C LYS A 117 3.45 -0.43 -14.66
N ASP A 118 3.02 -1.68 -14.44
CA ASP A 118 1.76 -2.19 -14.99
C ASP A 118 0.57 -1.41 -14.47
N GLY A 119 0.60 -1.05 -13.17
CA GLY A 119 -0.39 -0.20 -12.56
C GLY A 119 -0.49 1.15 -13.23
N PHE A 120 0.64 1.83 -13.45
CA PHE A 120 0.66 3.10 -14.14
C PHE A 120 0.17 2.99 -15.59
N LYS A 121 0.63 1.98 -16.34
CA LYS A 121 0.22 1.78 -17.72
C LYS A 121 -1.30 1.58 -17.82
N LYS A 122 -1.85 0.61 -17.09
CA LYS A 122 -3.30 0.33 -17.12
C LYS A 122 -4.15 1.51 -16.66
N PHE A 123 -3.66 2.26 -15.67
CA PHE A 123 -4.26 3.47 -15.16
C PHE A 123 -4.40 4.56 -16.24
N ILE A 124 -3.35 4.75 -17.05
CA ILE A 124 -3.35 5.72 -18.15
C ILE A 124 -4.21 5.21 -19.31
N ASP A 125 -4.04 3.96 -19.73
CA ASP A 125 -4.77 3.37 -20.86
C ASP A 125 -6.29 3.39 -20.63
N ALA A 126 -6.75 3.27 -19.38
CA ALA A 126 -8.16 3.29 -19.01
C ALA A 126 -8.69 4.70 -18.65
N GLU A 127 -7.85 5.74 -18.68
CA GLU A 127 -8.19 7.09 -18.21
C GLU A 127 -8.78 7.14 -16.79
N ALA A 128 -8.46 6.14 -15.97
CA ALA A 128 -9.02 5.94 -14.65
C ALA A 128 -8.66 7.08 -13.66
N ASN A 129 -9.36 7.16 -12.53
CA ASN A 129 -9.01 8.05 -11.43
C ASN A 129 -7.90 7.44 -10.56
N PHE A 130 -7.96 6.11 -10.35
CA PHE A 130 -6.97 5.37 -9.57
C PHE A 130 -6.63 4.04 -10.22
N SER A 131 -5.45 3.50 -9.85
CA SER A 131 -5.17 2.07 -9.93
C SER A 131 -4.41 1.63 -8.69
N PHE A 132 -4.71 0.45 -8.17
CA PHE A 132 -4.17 0.00 -6.90
C PHE A 132 -3.99 -1.51 -6.86
N SER A 133 -3.10 -1.95 -5.97
CA SER A 133 -2.79 -3.36 -5.79
C SER A 133 -3.91 -4.10 -5.06
N VAL A 134 -4.33 -5.24 -5.60
CA VAL A 134 -5.29 -6.15 -4.98
C VAL A 134 -4.77 -7.58 -5.01
N THR A 135 -5.34 -8.44 -4.17
CA THR A 135 -5.13 -9.89 -4.24
C THR A 135 -6.42 -10.63 -3.97
N THR A 136 -6.47 -11.90 -4.37
CA THR A 136 -7.64 -12.75 -4.15
C THR A 136 -7.77 -13.16 -2.69
N PHE A 137 -8.99 -13.32 -2.20
CA PHE A 137 -9.22 -14.01 -0.93
C PHE A 137 -8.78 -15.49 -1.03
N PRO A 138 -8.24 -16.07 0.06
CA PRO A 138 -7.85 -17.48 0.07
C PRO A 138 -9.06 -18.44 0.00
N PHE A 139 -10.23 -17.95 0.41
CA PHE A 139 -11.51 -18.67 0.40
C PHE A 139 -12.61 -17.73 -0.09
N PRO A 140 -13.70 -18.27 -0.72
CA PRO A 140 -14.82 -17.43 -1.14
C PRO A 140 -15.43 -16.67 0.05
N ILE A 141 -15.51 -15.35 -0.04
CA ILE A 141 -16.14 -14.50 1.00
C ILE A 141 -17.61 -14.83 1.19
N GLN A 142 -18.28 -15.32 0.16
CA GLN A 142 -19.68 -15.73 0.20
C GLN A 142 -19.93 -16.92 1.15
N ARG A 143 -18.86 -17.62 1.57
CA ARG A 143 -18.91 -18.69 2.58
C ARG A 143 -18.42 -18.23 3.96
N ALA A 144 -18.17 -16.94 4.14
CA ALA A 144 -17.77 -16.41 5.43
C ALA A 144 -18.85 -16.65 6.50
N ILE A 145 -18.38 -16.97 7.70
CA ILE A 145 -19.23 -17.15 8.88
C ILE A 145 -18.89 -16.09 9.95
N LYS A 146 -19.85 -15.81 10.79
CA LYS A 146 -19.66 -15.03 12.03
C LYS A 146 -20.06 -15.86 13.24
N LEU A 147 -19.50 -15.54 14.38
CA LEU A 147 -19.94 -16.06 15.67
C LEU A 147 -21.07 -15.20 16.21
N THR A 148 -22.12 -15.83 16.73
CA THR A 148 -23.19 -15.16 17.47
C THR A 148 -22.70 -14.86 18.90
N LYS A 149 -23.51 -14.10 19.68
CA LYS A 149 -23.24 -13.84 21.10
C LYS A 149 -23.19 -15.12 21.94
N GLU A 150 -23.91 -16.16 21.51
CA GLU A 150 -23.94 -17.48 22.13
C GLU A 150 -22.85 -18.42 21.60
N ASN A 151 -21.83 -17.87 20.92
CA ASN A 151 -20.71 -18.61 20.34
C ASN A 151 -21.10 -19.69 19.30
N LYS A 152 -22.22 -19.48 18.58
CA LYS A 152 -22.68 -20.34 17.48
C LYS A 152 -22.29 -19.74 16.14
N SER A 153 -22.05 -20.58 15.14
CA SER A 153 -21.75 -20.15 13.78
C SER A 153 -22.99 -19.70 13.03
N LYS A 154 -22.87 -18.63 12.22
CA LYS A 154 -23.88 -18.16 11.29
C LYS A 154 -23.20 -17.64 10.01
N MET A 155 -23.68 -18.05 8.84
CA MET A 155 -23.18 -17.52 7.57
C MET A 155 -23.58 -16.05 7.38
N PHE A 156 -22.69 -15.26 6.73
CA PHE A 156 -23.05 -13.93 6.26
C PHE A 156 -23.99 -13.99 5.06
N PHE A 157 -23.82 -14.99 4.18
CA PHE A 157 -24.53 -15.15 2.90
C PHE A 157 -25.11 -16.59 2.80
N PRO A 158 -26.17 -16.90 3.56
CA PRO A 158 -26.71 -18.26 3.64
C PRO A 158 -27.24 -18.80 2.31
N GLU A 159 -27.61 -17.93 1.37
CA GLU A 159 -28.06 -18.27 0.02
C GLU A 159 -26.98 -18.98 -0.81
N ASN A 160 -25.72 -18.91 -0.38
CA ASN A 160 -24.60 -19.56 -1.08
C ASN A 160 -24.19 -20.91 -0.46
N LEU A 161 -24.93 -21.42 0.52
CA LEU A 161 -24.57 -22.65 1.25
C LEU A 161 -24.36 -23.86 0.29
N ASN A 162 -25.22 -24.02 -0.69
CA ASN A 162 -25.22 -25.14 -1.60
C ASN A 162 -24.52 -24.91 -2.94
N LYS A 163 -23.94 -23.69 -3.14
CA LYS A 163 -23.17 -23.39 -4.36
C LYS A 163 -21.77 -23.98 -4.25
N ARG A 164 -21.23 -24.52 -5.35
CA ARG A 164 -19.83 -24.95 -5.40
C ARG A 164 -18.90 -23.75 -5.36
N SER A 165 -17.70 -23.88 -4.79
CA SER A 165 -16.75 -22.77 -4.66
C SER A 165 -16.38 -22.16 -6.01
N GLN A 166 -16.28 -22.97 -7.06
CA GLN A 166 -15.94 -22.55 -8.42
C GLN A 166 -17.06 -21.80 -9.16
N ASP A 167 -18.30 -21.85 -8.64
CA ASP A 167 -19.45 -21.17 -9.21
C ASP A 167 -19.75 -19.85 -8.49
N LEU A 168 -18.91 -19.49 -7.48
CA LEU A 168 -19.01 -18.24 -6.75
C LEU A 168 -18.17 -17.19 -7.43
N GLU A 169 -18.63 -15.94 -7.39
CA GLU A 169 -17.91 -14.80 -7.95
C GLU A 169 -16.56 -14.60 -7.27
N ASP A 170 -15.52 -14.38 -8.07
CA ASP A 170 -14.18 -14.07 -7.57
C ASP A 170 -14.19 -12.77 -6.75
N SER A 171 -13.50 -12.80 -5.62
CA SER A 171 -13.43 -11.67 -4.72
C SER A 171 -11.99 -11.28 -4.44
N PHE A 172 -11.76 -9.97 -4.35
CA PHE A 172 -10.45 -9.40 -4.15
C PHE A 172 -10.47 -8.47 -2.93
N HIS A 173 -9.32 -8.30 -2.31
CA HIS A 173 -9.12 -7.28 -1.29
C HIS A 173 -7.88 -6.45 -1.59
N ASP A 174 -7.80 -5.29 -0.96
CA ASP A 174 -6.62 -4.42 -1.02
C ASP A 174 -5.37 -5.19 -0.58
N ALA A 175 -4.31 -5.10 -1.39
CA ALA A 175 -3.03 -5.72 -1.09
C ALA A 175 -2.11 -4.82 -0.24
N GLY A 176 -2.48 -3.57 0.01
CA GLY A 176 -1.75 -2.66 0.87
C GLY A 176 -0.34 -2.31 0.37
N GLN A 177 -0.11 -2.29 -0.94
CA GLN A 177 1.23 -2.05 -1.47
C GLN A 177 1.37 -0.69 -2.16
N PHE A 178 0.58 -0.42 -3.21
CA PHE A 178 0.65 0.83 -3.94
C PHE A 178 -0.71 1.28 -4.50
N TYR A 179 -0.82 2.61 -4.70
CA TYR A 179 -2.03 3.30 -5.15
C TYR A 179 -1.65 4.46 -6.06
N TRP A 180 -1.82 4.29 -7.37
CA TRP A 180 -1.71 5.35 -8.35
C TRP A 180 -2.98 6.17 -8.41
N GLY A 181 -2.87 7.48 -8.60
CA GLY A 181 -4.02 8.34 -8.83
C GLY A 181 -3.67 9.61 -9.57
N LYS A 182 -4.66 10.19 -10.25
CA LYS A 182 -4.57 11.58 -10.71
C LYS A 182 -4.41 12.48 -9.50
N SER A 183 -3.55 13.48 -9.58
CA SER A 183 -3.38 14.46 -8.48
C SER A 183 -4.72 15.10 -8.10
N SER A 184 -5.56 15.43 -9.08
CA SER A 184 -6.91 15.95 -8.87
C SER A 184 -7.81 14.98 -8.10
N ALA A 185 -7.75 13.67 -8.42
CA ALA A 185 -8.57 12.68 -7.75
C ALA A 185 -8.23 12.54 -6.27
N TRP A 186 -6.92 12.60 -5.91
CA TRP A 186 -6.47 12.64 -4.53
C TRP A 186 -6.97 13.88 -3.79
N LEU A 187 -6.79 15.09 -4.40
CA LEU A 187 -7.16 16.36 -3.79
C LEU A 187 -8.68 16.54 -3.64
N GLU A 188 -9.46 16.03 -4.58
CA GLU A 188 -10.93 16.04 -4.54
C GLU A 188 -11.51 14.98 -3.59
N GLY A 189 -10.68 14.09 -3.04
CA GLY A 189 -11.14 13.03 -2.14
C GLY A 189 -12.02 11.99 -2.83
N LYS A 190 -11.78 11.71 -4.13
CA LYS A 190 -12.53 10.67 -4.84
C LYS A 190 -12.32 9.31 -4.19
N SER A 191 -13.34 8.47 -4.27
CA SER A 191 -13.24 7.08 -3.79
C SER A 191 -12.22 6.32 -4.64
N MET A 192 -11.34 5.57 -3.97
CA MET A 192 -10.41 4.66 -4.63
C MET A 192 -11.09 3.34 -5.06
N PHE A 193 -12.12 2.94 -4.31
CA PHE A 193 -12.88 1.73 -4.58
C PHE A 193 -14.20 2.08 -5.27
N ASP A 194 -14.10 2.55 -6.52
CA ASP A 194 -15.25 2.87 -7.37
C ASP A 194 -15.07 2.33 -8.79
N ASP A 195 -16.10 2.51 -9.63
CA ASP A 195 -16.14 1.98 -11.00
C ASP A 195 -15.09 2.62 -11.94
N ASN A 196 -14.47 3.73 -11.53
CA ASN A 196 -13.41 4.41 -12.29
C ASN A 196 -12.02 4.15 -11.70
N SER A 197 -11.81 2.94 -11.21
CA SER A 197 -10.54 2.50 -10.63
C SER A 197 -10.14 1.14 -11.19
N ILE A 198 -8.84 0.94 -11.42
CA ILE A 198 -8.28 -0.27 -12.04
C ILE A 198 -7.53 -1.10 -11.01
N PRO A 199 -7.99 -2.30 -10.66
CA PRO A 199 -7.25 -3.19 -9.77
C PRO A 199 -6.09 -3.87 -10.49
N ILE A 200 -4.95 -3.96 -9.80
CA ILE A 200 -3.76 -4.69 -10.23
C ILE A 200 -3.61 -5.92 -9.36
N ILE A 201 -3.89 -7.08 -9.95
CA ILE A 201 -3.92 -8.34 -9.21
C ILE A 201 -2.48 -8.80 -8.94
N ILE A 202 -2.17 -8.98 -7.66
CA ILE A 202 -0.89 -9.51 -7.18
C ILE A 202 -1.12 -10.92 -6.62
N PRO A 203 -0.25 -11.90 -6.93
CA PRO A 203 -0.35 -13.24 -6.35
C PRO A 203 -0.30 -13.22 -4.82
N ARG A 204 -1.17 -13.99 -4.16
CA ARG A 204 -1.31 -14.01 -2.69
C ARG A 204 -0.01 -14.24 -1.92
N HIS A 205 0.90 -15.06 -2.45
CA HIS A 205 2.20 -15.31 -1.83
C HIS A 205 3.13 -14.09 -1.82
N LYS A 206 2.76 -13.00 -2.49
CA LYS A 206 3.46 -11.70 -2.50
C LYS A 206 2.68 -10.60 -1.77
N VAL A 207 1.73 -10.99 -0.94
CA VAL A 207 0.90 -10.02 -0.21
C VAL A 207 0.83 -10.44 1.26
N GLN A 208 1.27 -9.55 2.14
CA GLN A 208 1.08 -9.64 3.58
C GLN A 208 0.96 -8.23 4.15
N ASP A 209 -0.19 -7.95 4.72
CA ASP A 209 -0.36 -6.76 5.56
C ASP A 209 0.29 -7.05 6.92
N ILE A 210 1.11 -6.11 7.38
CA ILE A 210 1.94 -6.29 8.59
C ILE A 210 1.43 -5.33 9.65
N ASP A 211 0.61 -5.84 10.56
CA ASP A 211 -0.03 -5.06 11.59
C ASP A 211 0.39 -5.42 13.03
N ASN A 212 0.85 -6.63 13.23
CA ASN A 212 1.29 -7.15 14.52
C ASN A 212 2.53 -8.05 14.35
N GLU A 213 3.06 -8.59 15.46
CA GLU A 213 4.27 -9.44 15.43
C GLU A 213 4.06 -10.77 14.69
N GLU A 214 2.87 -11.34 14.74
CA GLU A 214 2.56 -12.57 13.99
C GLU A 214 2.61 -12.33 12.49
N ASP A 215 2.04 -11.20 12.03
CA ASP A 215 2.13 -10.80 10.62
C ASP A 215 3.58 -10.56 10.20
N TRP A 216 4.40 -9.98 11.10
CA TRP A 216 5.81 -9.75 10.83
C TRP A 216 6.57 -11.03 10.59
N ILE A 217 6.45 -11.99 11.53
CA ILE A 217 7.10 -13.31 11.44
C ILE A 217 6.64 -14.03 10.16
N ARG A 218 5.33 -14.02 9.91
CA ARG A 218 4.76 -14.63 8.70
C ARG A 218 5.32 -14.00 7.43
N ALA A 219 5.42 -12.68 7.39
CA ALA A 219 5.99 -11.96 6.25
C ALA A 219 7.47 -12.35 6.02
N GLU A 220 8.29 -12.43 7.07
CA GLU A 220 9.70 -12.85 6.94
C GLU A 220 9.81 -14.27 6.38
N LEU A 221 9.06 -15.23 6.92
CA LEU A 221 9.04 -16.61 6.42
C LEU A 221 8.61 -16.69 4.95
N MET A 222 7.56 -15.94 4.56
CA MET A 222 7.12 -15.88 3.18
C MET A 222 8.19 -15.27 2.27
N PHE A 223 8.84 -14.20 2.72
CA PHE A 223 9.87 -13.51 1.95
C PHE A 223 11.08 -14.40 1.71
N GLU A 224 11.59 -15.07 2.74
CA GLU A 224 12.70 -16.03 2.65
C GLU A 224 12.36 -17.19 1.70
N ALA A 225 11.15 -17.75 1.81
CA ALA A 225 10.70 -18.80 0.91
C ALA A 225 10.72 -18.34 -0.55
N ILE A 226 10.21 -17.14 -0.87
CA ILE A 226 10.23 -16.59 -2.22
C ILE A 226 11.67 -16.41 -2.74
N GLN A 227 12.61 -15.97 -1.90
CA GLN A 227 14.01 -15.78 -2.31
C GLN A 227 14.72 -17.11 -2.60
N ASN A 228 14.40 -18.16 -1.85
CA ASN A 228 15.00 -19.49 -2.01
C ASN A 228 14.45 -20.26 -3.23
N PHE A 229 13.30 -19.87 -3.78
CA PHE A 229 12.70 -20.50 -4.98
C PHE A 229 12.94 -19.70 -6.28
N ARG A 230 13.75 -18.64 -6.22
CA ARG A 230 14.24 -17.89 -7.39
C ARG A 230 15.62 -18.39 -7.81
#